data_d56cde0a75543978a06a42d15da42a01
#
_entry.id   d56cde0a75543978a06a42d15da42a01
#
_cell.length_a   1.000
_cell.length_b   1.000
_cell.length_c   1.000
_cell.angle_alpha   90.00
_cell.angle_beta   90.00
_cell.angle_gamma   90.00
#
_symmetry.space_group_name_H-M   'P 1'
#
loop_
_entity.id
_entity.type
_entity.pdbx_description
1 polymer ?
#
loop_
_entity_poly.entity_id
_entity_poly.type
_entity_poly.pdbx_seq_one_letter_code
_entity_poly.pdbx_strand_id
1 'polypeptide(L)'
;RPVYLPKGIAHFSPLKPEIIGDGIDLIIIRELVGGLYFGNKEVGTNDQGKRYVHETLEYDEDQIARIAKVAFDTAQKRKKVLHNIHKSNVLKSSVLWNEIVGEVGIDYPDVKVEHILVDAAATYLCLNPRQFDVMVMENMFGDILSDQGGGILGSLGLMPSACVGPEKAYYEPSHGSAPDIAGEGIANPYSMIGSVAMMLEMSFNMTQEARNIWQAMQNVFAQGYSTADLLTPGSNIKMIKTNEFGDLVAKELVKI
;
A
#
# COMPACT_ATOMS: atom_id res chain seq x y z
N ARG A 1 -3.76 0.28 -0.49
CA ARG A 1 -2.52 0.81 0.11
C ARG A 1 -1.85 1.78 -0.85
N PRO A 2 -2.04 3.11 -0.71
CA PRO A 2 -1.32 4.09 -1.51
C PRO A 2 0.15 4.18 -1.07
N VAL A 3 1.05 4.27 -2.04
CA VAL A 3 2.46 4.62 -1.86
C VAL A 3 2.63 6.01 -2.46
N TYR A 4 2.48 7.02 -1.60
CA TYR A 4 2.41 8.42 -2.02
C TYR A 4 3.50 9.27 -1.34
N LEU A 5 4.41 9.78 -2.15
CA LEU A 5 5.53 10.64 -1.74
C LEU A 5 5.53 11.90 -2.61
N PRO A 6 4.83 12.96 -2.21
CA PRO A 6 4.86 14.22 -2.95
C PRO A 6 6.22 14.89 -2.85
N LYS A 7 6.54 15.74 -3.82
CA LYS A 7 7.83 16.45 -3.93
C LYS A 7 8.27 17.14 -2.64
N GLY A 8 7.33 17.72 -1.88
CA GLY A 8 7.62 18.44 -0.64
C GLY A 8 8.23 17.58 0.47
N ILE A 9 7.98 16.28 0.45
CA ILE A 9 8.50 15.32 1.44
C ILE A 9 9.41 14.24 0.81
N ALA A 10 9.83 14.43 -0.42
CA ALA A 10 10.69 13.50 -1.16
C ALA A 10 12.01 13.19 -0.44
N HIS A 11 12.49 14.10 0.37
CA HIS A 11 13.73 13.96 1.15
C HIS A 11 13.63 12.91 2.29
N PHE A 12 12.45 12.41 2.63
CA PHE A 12 12.30 11.31 3.58
C PHE A 12 12.63 9.95 2.97
N SER A 13 12.53 9.82 1.66
CA SER A 13 12.84 8.55 0.98
C SER A 13 14.33 8.22 1.04
N PRO A 14 14.68 6.95 1.28
CA PRO A 14 16.06 6.48 1.18
C PRO A 14 16.54 6.30 -0.26
N LEU A 15 15.64 6.42 -1.24
CA LEU A 15 15.99 6.29 -2.65
C LEU A 15 16.76 7.53 -3.13
N LYS A 16 17.55 7.33 -4.18
CA LYS A 16 18.29 8.44 -4.82
C LYS A 16 17.33 9.48 -5.41
N PRO A 17 17.64 10.78 -5.32
CA PRO A 17 16.79 11.86 -5.83
C PRO A 17 16.38 11.69 -7.30
N GLU A 18 17.27 11.19 -8.16
CA GLU A 18 16.99 10.94 -9.58
C GLU A 18 15.95 9.84 -9.81
N ILE A 19 15.82 8.88 -8.89
CA ILE A 19 14.79 7.83 -8.92
C ILE A 19 13.44 8.40 -8.52
N ILE A 20 13.41 9.21 -7.48
CA ILE A 20 12.19 9.83 -6.94
C ILE A 20 11.66 10.89 -7.90
N GLY A 21 12.52 11.73 -8.46
CA GLY A 21 12.16 12.85 -9.33
C GLY A 21 11.17 13.80 -8.66
N ASP A 22 9.99 14.01 -9.28
CA ASP A 22 8.94 14.88 -8.75
C ASP A 22 8.03 14.21 -7.71
N GLY A 23 8.35 12.98 -7.32
CA GLY A 23 7.59 12.22 -6.32
C GLY A 23 7.16 10.84 -6.81
N ILE A 24 6.53 10.07 -5.92
CA ILE A 24 5.99 8.74 -6.17
C ILE A 24 4.49 8.79 -5.90
N ASP A 25 3.69 8.26 -6.82
CA ASP A 25 2.23 8.16 -6.69
C ASP A 25 1.74 6.89 -7.38
N LEU A 26 1.63 5.82 -6.60
CA LEU A 26 1.10 4.53 -7.02
C LEU A 26 0.18 3.94 -5.95
N ILE A 27 -0.68 3.01 -6.35
CA ILE A 27 -1.60 2.30 -5.44
C ILE A 27 -1.38 0.80 -5.59
N ILE A 28 -1.22 0.10 -4.47
CA ILE A 28 -1.19 -1.35 -4.39
C ILE A 28 -2.57 -1.86 -3.99
N ILE A 29 -3.19 -2.62 -4.87
CA ILE A 29 -4.45 -3.34 -4.66
C ILE A 29 -4.10 -4.79 -4.34
N ARG A 30 -4.23 -5.15 -3.05
CA ARG A 30 -3.93 -6.48 -2.49
C ARG A 30 -5.22 -7.26 -2.32
N GLU A 31 -5.29 -8.48 -2.85
CA GLU A 31 -6.33 -9.43 -2.46
C GLU A 31 -6.09 -9.85 -0.99
N LEU A 32 -7.16 -9.93 -0.15
CA LEU A 32 -7.00 -10.10 1.30
C LEU A 32 -7.64 -11.37 1.87
N VAL A 33 -8.49 -12.08 1.11
CA VAL A 33 -9.32 -13.16 1.67
C VAL A 33 -9.00 -14.55 1.14
N GLY A 34 -7.98 -14.68 0.30
CA GLY A 34 -7.54 -15.94 -0.30
C GLY A 34 -6.05 -16.21 -0.14
N GLY A 35 -5.59 -17.19 -0.88
CA GLY A 35 -4.19 -17.53 -1.03
C GLY A 35 -3.58 -18.25 0.15
N LEU A 36 -2.26 -18.18 0.25
CA LEU A 36 -1.47 -18.93 1.23
C LEU A 36 -1.85 -18.64 2.68
N TYR A 37 -2.33 -17.43 2.99
CA TYR A 37 -2.67 -17.04 4.36
C TYR A 37 -3.90 -17.76 4.90
N PHE A 38 -4.83 -18.15 4.03
CA PHE A 38 -6.11 -18.77 4.40
C PHE A 38 -6.24 -20.21 3.94
N GLY A 39 -5.30 -20.73 3.14
CA GLY A 39 -5.28 -22.12 2.71
C GLY A 39 -5.03 -23.11 3.84
N ASN A 40 -5.31 -24.38 3.56
CA ASN A 40 -5.07 -25.46 4.50
C ASN A 40 -3.60 -25.57 4.87
N LYS A 41 -3.33 -25.83 6.16
CA LYS A 41 -1.99 -26.01 6.71
C LYS A 41 -1.92 -27.33 7.45
N GLU A 42 -0.95 -28.13 7.10
CA GLU A 42 -0.68 -29.43 7.72
C GLU A 42 0.77 -29.51 8.18
N VAL A 43 0.96 -29.89 9.43
CA VAL A 43 2.29 -30.15 10.02
C VAL A 43 2.32 -31.60 10.47
N GLY A 44 3.31 -32.34 10.02
CA GLY A 44 3.41 -33.76 10.31
C GLY A 44 4.84 -34.30 10.35
N THR A 45 4.88 -35.63 10.51
CA THR A 45 6.13 -36.42 10.42
C THR A 45 5.87 -37.57 9.47
N ASN A 46 6.74 -37.72 8.47
CA ASN A 46 6.61 -38.80 7.48
C ASN A 46 7.12 -40.14 8.02
N ASP A 47 6.93 -41.21 7.24
CA ASP A 47 7.31 -42.60 7.62
C ASP A 47 8.82 -42.76 7.89
N GLN A 48 9.63 -41.82 7.44
CA GLN A 48 11.10 -41.79 7.70
C GLN A 48 11.49 -40.98 8.95
N GLY A 49 10.49 -40.55 9.74
CA GLY A 49 10.71 -39.72 10.93
C GLY A 49 11.08 -38.25 10.64
N LYS A 50 10.93 -37.79 9.40
CA LYS A 50 11.22 -36.39 9.03
C LYS A 50 9.98 -35.53 9.17
N ARG A 51 10.13 -34.38 9.81
CA ARG A 51 9.05 -33.39 9.92
C ARG A 51 8.79 -32.74 8.56
N TYR A 52 7.51 -32.43 8.27
CA TYR A 52 7.10 -31.71 7.06
C TYR A 52 6.03 -30.68 7.37
N VAL A 53 5.88 -29.71 6.49
CA VAL A 53 4.78 -28.75 6.46
C VAL A 53 4.22 -28.72 5.04
N HIS A 54 2.89 -28.79 4.92
CA HIS A 54 2.17 -28.49 3.69
C HIS A 54 1.32 -27.25 3.89
N GLU A 55 1.41 -26.28 2.99
CA GLU A 55 0.57 -25.10 2.95
C GLU A 55 -0.04 -24.95 1.57
N THR A 56 -1.36 -24.72 1.51
CA THR A 56 -2.11 -24.62 0.25
C THR A 56 -2.26 -23.17 -0.15
N LEU A 57 -1.85 -22.83 -1.36
CA LEU A 57 -2.17 -21.57 -2.01
C LEU A 57 -3.37 -21.80 -2.92
N GLU A 58 -4.52 -21.22 -2.59
CA GLU A 58 -5.78 -21.44 -3.28
C GLU A 58 -6.46 -20.12 -3.61
N TYR A 59 -6.91 -20.02 -4.87
CA TYR A 59 -7.74 -18.94 -5.39
C TYR A 59 -8.79 -19.50 -6.33
N ASP A 60 -10.01 -18.98 -6.24
CA ASP A 60 -11.06 -19.21 -7.22
C ASP A 60 -11.27 -18.00 -8.15
N GLU A 61 -12.06 -18.19 -9.20
CA GLU A 61 -12.36 -17.18 -10.22
C GLU A 61 -13.03 -15.93 -9.60
N ASP A 62 -13.97 -16.13 -8.66
CA ASP A 62 -14.73 -15.06 -8.06
C ASP A 62 -13.85 -14.14 -7.19
N GLN A 63 -12.92 -14.74 -6.46
CA GLN A 63 -11.93 -13.99 -5.66
C GLN A 63 -11.06 -13.12 -6.56
N ILE A 64 -10.55 -13.68 -7.65
CA ILE A 64 -9.68 -12.96 -8.58
C ILE A 64 -10.46 -11.89 -9.35
N ALA A 65 -11.64 -12.21 -9.86
CA ALA A 65 -12.46 -11.27 -10.62
C ALA A 65 -12.89 -10.06 -9.77
N ARG A 66 -13.24 -10.31 -8.49
CA ARG A 66 -13.61 -9.25 -7.54
C ARG A 66 -12.50 -8.23 -7.37
N ILE A 67 -11.27 -8.67 -7.09
CA ILE A 67 -10.15 -7.75 -6.86
C ILE A 67 -9.66 -7.12 -8.16
N ALA A 68 -9.70 -7.84 -9.28
CA ALA A 68 -9.38 -7.31 -10.59
C ALA A 68 -10.31 -6.14 -10.95
N LYS A 69 -11.63 -6.28 -10.73
CA LYS A 69 -12.59 -5.20 -10.94
C LYS A 69 -12.25 -3.95 -10.13
N VAL A 70 -11.95 -4.09 -8.84
CA VAL A 70 -11.53 -2.96 -7.99
C VAL A 70 -10.27 -2.29 -8.55
N ALA A 71 -9.32 -3.07 -9.06
CA ALA A 71 -8.09 -2.55 -9.63
C ALA A 71 -8.33 -1.80 -10.95
N PHE A 72 -9.18 -2.33 -11.83
CA PHE A 72 -9.57 -1.66 -13.08
C PHE A 72 -10.36 -0.38 -12.83
N ASP A 73 -11.36 -0.40 -11.93
CA ASP A 73 -12.13 0.78 -11.51
C ASP A 73 -11.21 1.88 -10.94
N THR A 74 -10.17 1.46 -10.21
CA THR A 74 -9.16 2.39 -9.69
C THR A 74 -8.30 2.95 -10.81
N ALA A 75 -7.82 2.11 -11.72
CA ALA A 75 -6.97 2.52 -12.84
C ALA A 75 -7.70 3.50 -13.77
N GLN A 76 -9.00 3.28 -14.04
CA GLN A 76 -9.82 4.18 -14.85
C GLN A 76 -9.87 5.62 -14.31
N LYS A 77 -9.83 5.78 -12.99
CA LYS A 77 -9.85 7.08 -12.30
C LYS A 77 -8.47 7.72 -12.21
N ARG A 78 -7.42 7.01 -12.65
CA ARG A 78 -6.02 7.44 -12.59
C ARG A 78 -5.41 7.53 -14.01
N LYS A 79 -4.21 7.03 -14.20
CA LYS A 79 -3.46 7.12 -15.47
C LYS A 79 -3.86 6.05 -16.50
N LYS A 80 -4.87 5.22 -16.18
CA LYS A 80 -5.35 4.12 -17.03
C LYS A 80 -4.29 3.06 -17.33
N VAL A 81 -3.40 2.81 -16.38
CA VAL A 81 -2.39 1.76 -16.45
C VAL A 81 -2.55 0.84 -15.24
N LEU A 82 -2.77 -0.45 -15.50
CA LEU A 82 -2.86 -1.50 -14.49
C LEU A 82 -1.66 -2.43 -14.63
N HIS A 83 -0.86 -2.52 -13.59
CA HIS A 83 0.24 -3.47 -13.49
C HIS A 83 -0.24 -4.72 -12.77
N ASN A 84 -0.42 -5.81 -13.50
CA ASN A 84 -0.77 -7.10 -12.94
C ASN A 84 0.49 -7.83 -12.49
N ILE A 85 0.64 -8.00 -11.18
CA ILE A 85 1.84 -8.60 -10.57
C ILE A 85 1.57 -10.07 -10.24
N HIS A 86 2.40 -10.95 -10.77
CA HIS A 86 2.17 -12.40 -10.74
C HIS A 86 3.47 -13.21 -10.70
N LYS A 87 3.37 -14.54 -10.56
CA LYS A 87 4.50 -15.50 -10.66
C LYS A 87 4.15 -16.69 -11.56
N SER A 88 3.54 -16.45 -12.70
CA SER A 88 2.99 -17.50 -13.60
C SER A 88 4.05 -18.43 -14.20
N ASN A 89 5.32 -18.05 -14.19
CA ASN A 89 6.41 -18.92 -14.59
C ASN A 89 6.68 -20.06 -13.58
N VAL A 90 6.09 -20.01 -12.38
CA VAL A 90 6.24 -21.01 -11.31
C VAL A 90 4.88 -21.50 -10.80
N LEU A 91 3.92 -20.58 -10.56
CA LEU A 91 2.67 -20.86 -9.87
C LEU A 91 1.50 -21.01 -10.85
N LYS A 92 0.75 -22.13 -10.74
CA LYS A 92 -0.48 -22.34 -11.51
C LYS A 92 -1.60 -21.38 -11.08
N SER A 93 -1.67 -21.02 -9.81
CA SER A 93 -2.58 -19.99 -9.32
C SER A 93 -2.36 -18.64 -10.01
N SER A 94 -1.10 -18.27 -10.30
CA SER A 94 -0.79 -17.06 -11.07
C SER A 94 -1.12 -17.18 -12.57
N VAL A 95 -1.20 -18.39 -13.13
CA VAL A 95 -1.70 -18.59 -14.51
C VAL A 95 -3.18 -18.26 -14.55
N LEU A 96 -3.99 -18.89 -13.68
CA LEU A 96 -5.43 -18.58 -13.55
C LEU A 96 -5.65 -17.08 -13.24
N TRP A 97 -4.84 -16.52 -12.35
CA TRP A 97 -4.89 -15.09 -12.03
C TRP A 97 -4.76 -14.21 -13.27
N ASN A 98 -3.80 -14.50 -14.14
CA ASN A 98 -3.61 -13.74 -15.38
C ASN A 98 -4.76 -13.91 -16.36
N GLU A 99 -5.33 -15.11 -16.47
CA GLU A 99 -6.50 -15.40 -17.32
C GLU A 99 -7.70 -14.57 -16.87
N ILE A 100 -8.07 -14.62 -15.59
CA ILE A 100 -9.22 -13.90 -15.05
C ILE A 100 -9.01 -12.37 -15.09
N VAL A 101 -7.81 -11.87 -14.79
CA VAL A 101 -7.50 -10.43 -14.96
C VAL A 101 -7.68 -10.01 -16.43
N GLY A 102 -7.28 -10.86 -17.39
CA GLY A 102 -7.49 -10.60 -18.81
C GLY A 102 -8.97 -10.57 -19.21
N GLU A 103 -9.76 -11.51 -18.70
CA GLU A 103 -11.22 -11.59 -18.94
C GLU A 103 -11.95 -10.36 -18.40
N VAL A 104 -11.68 -9.96 -17.14
CA VAL A 104 -12.22 -8.72 -16.56
C VAL A 104 -11.79 -7.49 -17.35
N GLY A 105 -10.57 -7.50 -17.88
CA GLY A 105 -10.02 -6.41 -18.69
C GLY A 105 -10.79 -6.12 -19.98
N ILE A 106 -11.58 -7.07 -20.50
CA ILE A 106 -12.42 -6.88 -21.70
C ILE A 106 -13.42 -5.73 -21.51
N ASP A 107 -13.93 -5.57 -20.29
CA ASP A 107 -14.89 -4.50 -19.94
C ASP A 107 -14.23 -3.13 -19.77
N TYR A 108 -12.87 -3.07 -19.80
CA TYR A 108 -12.09 -1.85 -19.57
C TYR A 108 -11.13 -1.56 -20.73
N PRO A 109 -11.61 -1.38 -21.96
CA PRO A 109 -10.78 -1.31 -23.19
C PRO A 109 -9.82 -0.11 -23.21
N ASP A 110 -10.02 0.87 -22.37
CA ASP A 110 -9.19 2.07 -22.26
C ASP A 110 -8.11 1.96 -21.15
N VAL A 111 -8.06 0.85 -20.41
CA VAL A 111 -7.03 0.57 -19.39
C VAL A 111 -5.96 -0.34 -19.99
N LYS A 112 -4.74 0.15 -20.05
CA LYS A 112 -3.58 -0.65 -20.46
C LYS A 112 -3.19 -1.61 -19.35
N VAL A 113 -3.12 -2.91 -19.62
CA VAL A 113 -2.63 -3.91 -18.68
C VAL A 113 -1.17 -4.26 -18.99
N GLU A 114 -0.31 -4.20 -17.98
CA GLU A 114 1.08 -4.65 -18.04
C GLU A 114 1.29 -5.79 -17.05
N HIS A 115 1.74 -6.95 -17.57
CA HIS A 115 2.03 -8.13 -16.76
C HIS A 115 3.48 -8.11 -16.30
N ILE A 116 3.73 -8.17 -14.99
CA ILE A 116 5.08 -8.10 -14.42
C ILE A 116 5.26 -9.22 -13.40
N LEU A 117 6.36 -9.96 -13.50
CA LEU A 117 6.74 -10.94 -12.49
C LEU A 117 7.05 -10.23 -11.17
N VAL A 118 6.61 -10.80 -10.04
CA VAL A 118 6.73 -10.19 -8.71
C VAL A 118 8.15 -9.84 -8.31
N ASP A 119 9.12 -10.66 -8.68
CA ASP A 119 10.55 -10.39 -8.45
C ASP A 119 11.07 -9.20 -9.26
N ALA A 120 10.61 -9.06 -10.51
CA ALA A 120 10.90 -7.88 -11.31
C ALA A 120 10.21 -6.63 -10.75
N ALA A 121 8.94 -6.75 -10.32
CA ALA A 121 8.21 -5.66 -9.69
C ALA A 121 8.91 -5.16 -8.41
N ALA A 122 9.39 -6.07 -7.55
CA ALA A 122 10.17 -5.74 -6.37
C ALA A 122 11.44 -4.94 -6.73
N THR A 123 12.15 -5.36 -7.78
CA THR A 123 13.32 -4.65 -8.28
C THR A 123 12.96 -3.25 -8.81
N TYR A 124 11.90 -3.17 -9.61
CA TYR A 124 11.49 -1.89 -10.22
C TYR A 124 10.91 -0.90 -9.19
N LEU A 125 10.29 -1.36 -8.13
CA LEU A 125 9.87 -0.48 -7.02
C LEU A 125 11.07 0.29 -6.43
N CYS A 126 12.27 -0.31 -6.40
CA CYS A 126 13.47 0.36 -5.93
C CYS A 126 14.17 1.21 -7.01
N LEU A 127 14.14 0.79 -8.28
CA LEU A 127 14.92 1.40 -9.34
C LEU A 127 14.13 2.40 -10.20
N ASN A 128 12.82 2.21 -10.33
CA ASN A 128 11.94 3.05 -11.13
C ASN A 128 10.48 2.99 -10.63
N PRO A 129 10.18 3.40 -9.37
CA PRO A 129 8.83 3.31 -8.80
C PRO A 129 7.80 4.15 -9.58
N ARG A 130 8.24 5.20 -10.26
CA ARG A 130 7.38 6.13 -11.00
C ARG A 130 6.74 5.52 -12.26
N GLN A 131 7.20 4.35 -12.71
CA GLN A 131 6.54 3.65 -13.81
C GLN A 131 5.18 3.07 -13.41
N PHE A 132 4.99 2.78 -12.11
CA PHE A 132 3.77 2.19 -11.62
C PHE A 132 2.67 3.24 -11.41
N ASP A 133 1.43 2.82 -11.65
CA ASP A 133 0.23 3.59 -11.31
C ASP A 133 -0.66 2.77 -10.36
N VAL A 134 -1.38 1.76 -10.89
CA VAL A 134 -2.13 0.81 -10.08
C VAL A 134 -1.50 -0.56 -10.23
N MET A 135 -1.19 -1.20 -9.11
CA MET A 135 -0.63 -2.55 -9.07
C MET A 135 -1.68 -3.48 -8.43
N VAL A 136 -2.04 -4.57 -9.11
CA VAL A 136 -2.91 -5.62 -8.54
C VAL A 136 -2.13 -6.90 -8.35
N MET A 137 -2.35 -7.58 -7.23
CA MET A 137 -1.64 -8.80 -6.88
C MET A 137 -2.34 -9.61 -5.80
N GLU A 138 -1.96 -10.87 -5.71
CA GLU A 138 -2.43 -11.79 -4.70
C GLU A 138 -1.96 -11.37 -3.28
N ASN A 139 -2.48 -12.06 -2.26
CA ASN A 139 -2.37 -11.69 -0.86
C ASN A 139 -0.92 -11.55 -0.36
N MET A 140 -0.10 -12.59 -0.52
CA MET A 140 1.27 -12.59 0.00
C MET A 140 2.16 -11.59 -0.75
N PHE A 141 2.02 -11.49 -2.08
CA PHE A 141 2.78 -10.51 -2.86
C PHE A 141 2.38 -9.08 -2.48
N GLY A 142 1.08 -8.86 -2.28
CA GLY A 142 0.56 -7.56 -1.86
C GLY A 142 1.03 -7.14 -0.47
N ASP A 143 1.16 -8.10 0.44
CA ASP A 143 1.72 -7.87 1.76
C ASP A 143 3.17 -7.40 1.66
N ILE A 144 4.02 -8.19 1.02
CA ILE A 144 5.46 -7.93 0.91
C ILE A 144 5.75 -6.62 0.16
N LEU A 145 5.11 -6.43 -1.01
CA LEU A 145 5.40 -5.26 -1.85
C LEU A 145 4.83 -3.96 -1.28
N SER A 146 3.74 -4.00 -0.51
CA SER A 146 3.25 -2.79 0.16
C SER A 146 4.15 -2.35 1.30
N ASP A 147 4.73 -3.28 2.06
CA ASP A 147 5.70 -2.95 3.11
C ASP A 147 7.02 -2.45 2.51
N GLN A 148 7.44 -3.01 1.36
CA GLN A 148 8.53 -2.43 0.57
C GLN A 148 8.19 -1.00 0.13
N GLY A 149 6.92 -0.71 -0.22
CA GLY A 149 6.43 0.64 -0.47
C GLY A 149 6.68 1.59 0.70
N GLY A 150 6.38 1.15 1.92
CA GLY A 150 6.70 1.89 3.15
C GLY A 150 8.21 2.16 3.31
N GLY A 151 9.04 1.16 3.01
CA GLY A 151 10.50 1.32 2.97
C GLY A 151 10.96 2.38 1.96
N ILE A 152 10.33 2.42 0.79
CA ILE A 152 10.58 3.43 -0.26
C ILE A 152 10.19 4.84 0.22
N LEU A 153 9.11 4.98 0.97
CA LEU A 153 8.68 6.27 1.55
C LEU A 153 9.60 6.75 2.68
N GLY A 154 10.37 5.84 3.30
CA GLY A 154 11.24 6.11 4.43
C GLY A 154 10.65 5.73 5.78
N SER A 155 9.35 5.40 5.86
CA SER A 155 8.69 4.90 7.08
C SER A 155 7.40 4.16 6.74
N LEU A 156 7.16 3.05 7.45
CA LEU A 156 5.85 2.39 7.46
C LEU A 156 4.75 3.28 8.04
N GLY A 157 5.11 4.23 8.91
CA GLY A 157 4.20 5.24 9.44
C GLY A 157 3.59 6.19 8.40
N LEU A 158 4.08 6.16 7.14
CA LEU A 158 3.52 6.91 6.02
C LEU A 158 2.53 6.10 5.17
N MET A 159 2.20 4.87 5.57
CA MET A 159 1.38 3.94 4.79
C MET A 159 -0.04 3.79 5.34
N PRO A 160 -1.01 4.62 4.92
CA PRO A 160 -2.43 4.39 5.21
C PRO A 160 -2.96 3.20 4.42
N SER A 161 -4.09 2.65 4.87
CA SER A 161 -4.71 1.51 4.22
C SER A 161 -6.24 1.57 4.32
N ALA A 162 -6.90 1.01 3.31
CA ALA A 162 -8.33 0.77 3.28
C ALA A 162 -8.59 -0.67 2.84
N CYS A 163 -9.37 -1.40 3.60
CA CYS A 163 -9.88 -2.72 3.26
C CYS A 163 -11.37 -2.59 2.95
N VAL A 164 -11.71 -2.65 1.66
CA VAL A 164 -13.07 -2.36 1.17
C VAL A 164 -13.66 -3.61 0.56
N GLY A 165 -14.75 -4.07 1.15
CA GLY A 165 -15.60 -5.14 0.63
C GLY A 165 -16.90 -4.58 0.06
N PRO A 166 -17.78 -5.46 -0.48
CA PRO A 166 -19.04 -5.03 -1.09
C PRO A 166 -20.02 -4.38 -0.10
N GLU A 167 -20.02 -4.79 1.15
CA GLU A 167 -20.97 -4.32 2.17
C GLU A 167 -20.30 -3.57 3.33
N LYS A 168 -19.03 -3.86 3.58
CA LYS A 168 -18.31 -3.37 4.76
C LYS A 168 -16.91 -2.91 4.36
N ALA A 169 -16.43 -1.90 5.06
CA ALA A 169 -15.06 -1.44 4.94
C ALA A 169 -14.46 -1.19 6.32
N TYR A 170 -13.15 -1.34 6.44
CA TYR A 170 -12.39 -0.86 7.58
C TYR A 170 -11.12 -0.15 7.11
N TYR A 171 -10.63 0.75 7.94
CA TYR A 171 -9.54 1.64 7.61
C TYR A 171 -8.52 1.61 8.75
N GLU A 172 -7.30 1.26 8.43
CA GLU A 172 -6.23 1.09 9.39
C GLU A 172 -4.87 1.42 8.75
N PRO A 173 -3.82 1.70 9.52
CA PRO A 173 -2.46 1.72 9.00
C PRO A 173 -2.06 0.38 8.37
N SER A 174 -1.16 0.40 7.40
CA SER A 174 -0.57 -0.83 6.87
C SER A 174 0.32 -1.56 7.87
N HIS A 175 0.95 -0.80 8.77
CA HIS A 175 1.88 -1.34 9.77
C HIS A 175 1.15 -2.01 10.94
N GLY A 176 1.87 -2.90 11.64
CA GLY A 176 1.39 -3.56 12.86
C GLY A 176 1.30 -2.62 14.08
N SER A 177 1.01 -3.20 15.24
CA SER A 177 0.74 -2.49 16.49
C SER A 177 1.98 -1.91 17.20
N ALA A 178 3.18 -2.29 16.79
CA ALA A 178 4.46 -1.84 17.35
C ALA A 178 4.51 -1.86 18.90
N PRO A 179 4.36 -3.04 19.53
CA PRO A 179 4.24 -3.15 20.99
C PRO A 179 5.47 -2.59 21.72
N ASP A 180 6.62 -2.62 21.08
CA ASP A 180 7.91 -2.17 21.67
C ASP A 180 7.95 -0.66 21.96
N ILE A 181 7.13 0.13 21.26
CA ILE A 181 7.05 1.59 21.46
C ILE A 181 5.69 2.04 22.03
N ALA A 182 4.89 1.09 22.50
CA ALA A 182 3.56 1.39 23.04
C ALA A 182 3.67 2.29 24.29
N GLY A 183 2.94 3.41 24.30
CA GLY A 183 2.94 4.38 25.41
C GLY A 183 4.06 5.41 25.36
N GLU A 184 5.06 5.30 24.47
CA GLU A 184 6.16 6.25 24.39
C GLU A 184 5.81 7.57 23.66
N GLY A 185 4.71 7.56 22.91
CA GLY A 185 4.24 8.73 22.15
C GLY A 185 5.15 9.16 21.01
N ILE A 186 5.86 8.19 20.40
CA ILE A 186 6.84 8.45 19.33
C ILE A 186 6.36 7.93 17.96
N ALA A 187 5.30 7.10 17.90
CA ALA A 187 4.77 6.57 16.66
C ALA A 187 4.29 7.70 15.74
N ASN A 188 4.53 7.53 14.43
CA ASN A 188 4.04 8.47 13.42
C ASN A 188 2.54 8.26 13.18
N PRO A 189 1.66 9.24 13.45
CA PRO A 189 0.23 9.07 13.28
C PRO A 189 -0.27 9.33 11.84
N TYR A 190 0.61 9.69 10.92
CA TYR A 190 0.26 10.05 9.54
C TYR A 190 -0.58 8.95 8.85
N SER A 191 -0.16 7.69 8.98
CA SER A 191 -0.87 6.58 8.35
C SER A 191 -2.30 6.42 8.89
N MET A 192 -2.53 6.58 10.21
CA MET A 192 -3.87 6.52 10.80
C MET A 192 -4.73 7.71 10.35
N ILE A 193 -4.19 8.93 10.39
CA ILE A 193 -4.91 10.13 9.92
C ILE A 193 -5.24 10.00 8.42
N GLY A 194 -4.30 9.49 7.62
CA GLY A 194 -4.52 9.21 6.20
C GLY A 194 -5.58 8.13 5.97
N SER A 195 -5.63 7.09 6.82
CA SER A 195 -6.70 6.08 6.75
C SER A 195 -8.08 6.68 7.04
N VAL A 196 -8.17 7.66 7.96
CA VAL A 196 -9.41 8.43 8.18
C VAL A 196 -9.78 9.25 6.94
N ALA A 197 -8.82 9.90 6.29
CA ALA A 197 -9.08 10.61 5.03
C ALA A 197 -9.62 9.67 3.95
N MET A 198 -9.03 8.47 3.80
CA MET A 198 -9.55 7.44 2.88
C MET A 198 -10.97 7.00 3.26
N MET A 199 -11.31 6.86 4.54
CA MET A 199 -12.64 6.55 5.01
C MET A 199 -13.66 7.62 4.59
N LEU A 200 -13.33 8.89 4.79
CA LEU A 200 -14.18 10.00 4.39
C LEU A 200 -14.45 10.01 2.89
N GLU A 201 -13.42 9.78 2.08
CA GLU A 201 -13.54 9.75 0.63
C GLU A 201 -14.32 8.53 0.14
N MET A 202 -13.92 7.32 0.58
CA MET A 202 -14.40 6.06 -0.01
C MET A 202 -15.75 5.61 0.54
N SER A 203 -16.03 5.82 1.84
CA SER A 203 -17.28 5.38 2.48
C SER A 203 -18.33 6.50 2.58
N PHE A 204 -17.92 7.75 2.69
CA PHE A 204 -18.82 8.87 2.94
C PHE A 204 -18.90 9.86 1.77
N ASN A 205 -18.12 9.67 0.68
CA ASN A 205 -18.03 10.59 -0.47
C ASN A 205 -17.65 12.04 -0.09
N MET A 206 -16.96 12.22 1.03
CA MET A 206 -16.47 13.50 1.55
C MET A 206 -15.07 13.80 0.98
N THR A 207 -15.02 13.97 -0.35
CA THR A 207 -13.75 14.10 -1.08
C THR A 207 -13.00 15.38 -0.72
N GLN A 208 -13.72 16.49 -0.46
CA GLN A 208 -13.07 17.76 -0.12
C GLN A 208 -12.45 17.69 1.28
N GLU A 209 -13.15 17.13 2.25
CA GLU A 209 -12.67 16.93 3.61
C GLU A 209 -11.44 16.00 3.64
N ALA A 210 -11.47 14.93 2.86
CA ALA A 210 -10.32 14.05 2.68
C ALA A 210 -9.10 14.81 2.14
N ARG A 211 -9.28 15.62 1.07
CA ARG A 211 -8.21 16.47 0.51
C ARG A 211 -7.66 17.47 1.51
N ASN A 212 -8.52 18.07 2.32
CA ASN A 212 -8.12 19.02 3.36
C ASN A 212 -7.22 18.32 4.41
N ILE A 213 -7.55 17.08 4.80
CA ILE A 213 -6.72 16.29 5.72
C ILE A 213 -5.34 16.01 5.10
N TRP A 214 -5.29 15.56 3.85
CA TRP A 214 -4.03 15.33 3.15
C TRP A 214 -3.18 16.60 3.07
N GLN A 215 -3.80 17.74 2.74
CA GLN A 215 -3.10 19.02 2.68
C GLN A 215 -2.59 19.47 4.05
N ALA A 216 -3.39 19.31 5.10
CA ALA A 216 -3.00 19.66 6.46
C ALA A 216 -1.78 18.85 6.93
N MET A 217 -1.76 17.54 6.68
CA MET A 217 -0.59 16.70 7.00
C MET A 217 0.67 17.14 6.24
N GLN A 218 0.53 17.47 4.95
CA GLN A 218 1.67 17.98 4.16
C GLN A 218 2.16 19.32 4.66
N ASN A 219 1.27 20.21 5.11
CA ASN A 219 1.63 21.51 5.68
C ASN A 219 2.46 21.35 6.96
N VAL A 220 2.17 20.34 7.79
CA VAL A 220 2.97 20.05 9.00
C VAL A 220 4.40 19.68 8.63
N PHE A 221 4.58 18.80 7.64
CA PHE A 221 5.92 18.47 7.13
C PHE A 221 6.63 19.67 6.50
N ALA A 222 5.91 20.48 5.72
CA ALA A 222 6.47 21.69 5.10
C ALA A 222 6.93 22.74 6.11
N GLN A 223 6.35 22.75 7.32
CA GLN A 223 6.80 23.59 8.44
C GLN A 223 8.05 23.02 9.15
N GLY A 224 8.58 21.89 8.68
CA GLY A 224 9.78 21.28 9.24
C GLY A 224 9.53 20.44 10.49
N TYR A 225 8.32 19.93 10.72
CA TYR A 225 8.02 19.03 11.84
C TYR A 225 7.90 17.60 11.37
N SER A 226 8.42 16.65 12.16
CA SER A 226 8.27 15.21 11.91
C SER A 226 8.42 14.39 13.18
N THR A 227 7.94 13.15 13.15
CA THR A 227 8.22 12.15 14.18
C THR A 227 9.61 11.53 13.99
N ALA A 228 10.07 10.77 14.97
CA ALA A 228 11.45 10.25 15.03
C ALA A 228 11.84 9.33 13.87
N ASP A 229 10.88 8.59 13.33
CA ASP A 229 11.06 7.61 12.24
C ASP A 229 11.50 8.23 10.90
N LEU A 230 11.24 9.52 10.68
CA LEU A 230 11.58 10.25 9.46
C LEU A 230 12.79 11.17 9.61
N LEU A 231 13.44 11.15 10.76
CA LEU A 231 14.62 11.99 10.98
C LEU A 231 15.85 11.41 10.28
N THR A 232 16.52 12.23 9.51
CA THR A 232 17.82 11.92 8.92
C THR A 232 18.94 12.75 9.57
N PRO A 233 20.13 12.18 9.76
CA PRO A 233 21.27 12.94 10.31
C PRO A 233 21.54 14.22 9.52
N GLY A 234 21.61 15.35 10.21
CA GLY A 234 21.87 16.66 9.60
C GLY A 234 20.65 17.36 9.00
N SER A 235 19.44 16.80 9.12
CA SER A 235 18.21 17.49 8.73
C SER A 235 17.89 18.63 9.71
N ASN A 236 17.30 19.73 9.19
CA ASN A 236 16.78 20.84 10.01
C ASN A 236 15.35 20.56 10.53
N ILE A 237 14.93 19.30 10.58
CA ILE A 237 13.58 18.90 10.96
C ILE A 237 13.50 18.84 12.48
N LYS A 238 12.48 19.48 13.05
CA LYS A 238 12.17 19.43 14.46
C LYS A 238 11.35 18.19 14.78
N MET A 239 11.93 17.32 15.58
CA MET A 239 11.24 16.15 16.11
C MET A 239 10.09 16.53 17.03
N ILE A 240 8.93 15.93 16.82
CA ILE A 240 7.72 16.07 17.64
C ILE A 240 7.14 14.69 17.99
N LYS A 241 6.30 14.67 19.04
CA LYS A 241 5.60 13.45 19.47
C LYS A 241 4.34 13.18 18.65
N THR A 242 3.82 11.96 18.78
CA THR A 242 2.58 11.50 18.13
C THR A 242 1.41 12.47 18.30
N ASN A 243 1.12 12.87 19.55
CA ASN A 243 0.03 13.79 19.86
C ASN A 243 0.28 15.20 19.30
N GLU A 244 1.52 15.70 19.38
CA GLU A 244 1.89 17.02 18.84
C GLU A 244 1.69 17.09 17.33
N PHE A 245 2.00 15.99 16.60
CA PHE A 245 1.73 15.92 15.18
C PHE A 245 0.22 16.01 14.88
N GLY A 246 -0.61 15.25 15.61
CA GLY A 246 -2.07 15.30 15.49
C GLY A 246 -2.63 16.69 15.78
N ASP A 247 -2.15 17.35 16.84
CA ASP A 247 -2.56 18.72 17.21
C ASP A 247 -2.19 19.75 16.12
N LEU A 248 -1.02 19.59 15.48
CA LEU A 248 -0.62 20.47 14.37
C LEU A 248 -1.49 20.24 13.15
N VAL A 249 -1.80 18.98 12.79
CA VAL A 249 -2.73 18.69 11.69
C VAL A 249 -4.10 19.32 11.95
N ALA A 250 -4.64 19.18 13.15
CA ALA A 250 -5.92 19.81 13.53
C ALA A 250 -5.88 21.33 13.39
N LYS A 251 -4.78 21.99 13.79
CA LYS A 251 -4.59 23.43 13.61
C LYS A 251 -4.51 23.84 12.14
N GLU A 252 -3.85 23.03 11.30
CA GLU A 252 -3.80 23.31 9.86
C GLU A 252 -5.17 23.15 9.19
N LEU A 253 -5.98 22.17 9.61
CA LEU A 253 -7.35 22.00 9.10
C LEU A 253 -8.26 23.19 9.33
N VAL A 254 -8.08 23.92 10.45
CA VAL A 254 -8.88 25.13 10.74
C VAL A 254 -8.53 26.30 9.82
N LYS A 255 -7.36 26.26 9.16
CA LYS A 255 -6.89 27.33 8.25
C LYS A 255 -7.33 27.10 6.79
N ILE A 256 -7.76 25.89 6.44
CA ILE A 256 -8.20 25.46 5.09
C ILE A 256 -9.72 25.61 4.97
#